data_100338806f82734a9ee3e5081ea9fabf
#
_entry.id   100338806f82734a9ee3e5081ea9fabf
#
_cell.length_a   1.000
_cell.length_b   1.000
_cell.length_c   1.000
_cell.angle_alpha   90.00
_cell.angle_beta   90.00
_cell.angle_gamma   90.00
#
_symmetry.space_group_name_H-M   'P 1'
#
loop_
_entity.id
_entity.type
_entity.pdbx_description
1 polymer ?
#
loop_
_entity_poly.entity_id
_entity_poly.type
_entity_poly.pdbx_seq_one_letter_code
_entity_poly.pdbx_strand_id
1 'polypeptide(L)'
;KLSTKTVTGRKMMDANNNNHGNNNNNVNNNKGPEADGTNSIVSKKKKEYSAKQLEVIDATKHSWKAYKKYGFGRDEIKPISKTYHTWFNIGLTLVDSLDTLLLMGMDDEYEEAKEWVANTLNFDINQDVNLFECTIRELGGLLSAYTLTKDQLFLDKANDLGKRLLPA
;
A
#
# COMPACT_ATOMS: atom_id res chain seq x y z
N LYS A 1 28.71 -10.15 19.63
CA LYS A 1 28.64 -10.34 18.16
C LYS A 1 27.43 -11.18 17.87
N LEU A 2 26.32 -10.56 17.57
CA LEU A 2 25.11 -11.23 17.09
C LEU A 2 25.31 -11.48 15.58
N SER A 3 25.40 -12.76 15.22
CA SER A 3 25.40 -13.19 13.81
C SER A 3 23.98 -13.12 13.31
N THR A 4 23.66 -12.12 12.49
CA THR A 4 22.41 -12.07 11.73
C THR A 4 22.52 -13.08 10.59
N LYS A 5 21.93 -14.26 10.77
CA LYS A 5 21.64 -15.14 9.65
C LYS A 5 20.58 -14.45 8.79
N THR A 6 21.00 -13.97 7.64
CA THR A 6 20.10 -13.56 6.56
C THR A 6 19.31 -14.79 6.13
N VAL A 7 18.05 -14.87 6.47
CA VAL A 7 17.15 -15.86 5.89
C VAL A 7 16.94 -15.40 4.45
N THR A 8 17.64 -16.03 3.52
CA THR A 8 17.45 -15.83 2.09
C THR A 8 16.03 -16.21 1.71
N GLY A 9 15.30 -15.23 1.20
CA GLY A 9 13.87 -15.33 0.93
C GLY A 9 13.52 -16.42 -0.07
N ARG A 10 12.30 -16.92 0.08
CA ARG A 10 11.66 -17.77 -0.91
C ARG A 10 11.03 -16.91 -2.01
N LYS A 11 11.02 -17.50 -3.20
CA LYS A 11 10.44 -16.97 -4.42
C LYS A 11 8.93 -16.82 -4.25
N MET A 12 8.36 -15.68 -4.64
CA MET A 12 6.91 -15.54 -4.76
C MET A 12 6.41 -16.53 -5.81
N MET A 13 5.49 -17.42 -5.42
CA MET A 13 4.94 -18.41 -6.33
C MET A 13 3.73 -17.86 -7.08
N ASP A 14 3.61 -18.23 -8.36
CA ASP A 14 2.47 -17.93 -9.21
C ASP A 14 1.19 -18.54 -8.63
N ALA A 15 0.26 -17.71 -8.20
CA ALA A 15 -1.05 -18.13 -7.70
C ALA A 15 -2.04 -18.32 -8.86
N ASN A 16 -1.64 -19.07 -9.89
CA ASN A 16 -2.55 -19.37 -11.00
C ASN A 16 -3.16 -20.78 -10.75
N ASN A 17 -4.27 -20.81 -10.05
CA ASN A 17 -5.09 -22.02 -9.95
C ASN A 17 -6.44 -21.76 -10.59
N ASN A 18 -6.53 -22.13 -11.87
CA ASN A 18 -7.77 -22.22 -12.62
C ASN A 18 -8.67 -23.27 -12.00
N ASN A 19 -9.71 -22.87 -11.32
CA ASN A 19 -10.80 -23.76 -10.97
C ASN A 19 -12.06 -23.39 -11.75
N HIS A 20 -12.27 -24.09 -12.85
CA HIS A 20 -13.54 -24.17 -13.56
C HIS A 20 -14.47 -25.09 -12.75
N GLY A 21 -15.52 -24.52 -12.23
CA GLY A 21 -16.59 -25.25 -11.55
C GLY A 21 -17.93 -24.57 -11.78
N ASN A 22 -18.66 -25.16 -12.66
CA ASN A 22 -19.98 -24.84 -13.18
C ASN A 22 -21.09 -24.93 -12.11
N ASN A 23 -22.12 -24.11 -12.25
CA ASN A 23 -23.56 -24.36 -12.12
C ASN A 23 -24.39 -23.72 -11.01
N ASN A 24 -25.38 -23.10 -11.58
CA ASN A 24 -26.83 -23.05 -11.31
C ASN A 24 -27.44 -22.02 -10.38
N ASN A 25 -28.11 -21.13 -11.09
CA ASN A 25 -29.45 -20.54 -10.84
C ASN A 25 -30.09 -20.77 -9.46
N ASN A 26 -30.30 -19.67 -8.74
CA ASN A 26 -31.60 -19.48 -8.12
C ASN A 26 -31.95 -17.98 -8.00
N VAL A 27 -33.00 -17.59 -8.69
CA VAL A 27 -33.64 -16.28 -8.65
C VAL A 27 -34.45 -16.20 -7.38
N ASN A 28 -34.10 -15.31 -6.46
CA ASN A 28 -35.03 -14.88 -5.42
C ASN A 28 -35.04 -13.36 -5.35
N ASN A 29 -36.15 -12.81 -5.86
CA ASN A 29 -36.56 -11.43 -5.71
C ASN A 29 -36.83 -11.16 -4.22
N ASN A 30 -35.98 -10.36 -3.58
CA ASN A 30 -36.37 -9.63 -2.38
C ASN A 30 -36.03 -8.14 -2.57
N LYS A 31 -37.09 -7.35 -2.76
CA LYS A 31 -37.04 -5.89 -2.65
C LYS A 31 -36.58 -5.52 -1.23
N GLY A 32 -35.34 -5.02 -1.13
CA GLY A 32 -34.87 -4.31 0.05
C GLY A 32 -35.29 -2.84 0.00
N PRO A 33 -35.40 -2.16 1.16
CA PRO A 33 -35.95 -0.81 1.26
C PRO A 33 -35.04 0.22 0.56
N GLU A 34 -35.71 1.20 -0.04
CA GLU A 34 -35.14 2.36 -0.70
C GLU A 34 -34.17 3.10 0.24
N ALA A 35 -32.92 3.28 -0.22
CA ALA A 35 -31.93 4.08 0.49
C ALA A 35 -32.31 5.57 0.33
N ASP A 36 -32.71 6.19 1.43
CA ASP A 36 -32.85 7.63 1.57
C ASP A 36 -31.50 8.32 1.26
N GLY A 37 -31.51 9.08 0.18
CA GLY A 37 -30.35 9.81 -0.32
C GLY A 37 -30.05 11.05 0.52
N THR A 38 -29.64 10.89 1.77
CA THR A 38 -29.02 11.98 2.53
C THR A 38 -27.54 12.03 2.22
N ASN A 39 -27.21 12.84 1.23
CA ASN A 39 -25.86 13.25 0.90
C ASN A 39 -25.29 14.09 2.06
N SER A 40 -24.86 13.44 3.14
CA SER A 40 -24.16 14.10 4.23
C SER A 40 -22.76 14.47 3.74
N ILE A 41 -22.59 15.74 3.33
CA ILE A 41 -21.30 16.37 3.18
C ILE A 41 -20.66 16.38 4.57
N VAL A 42 -19.94 15.31 4.91
CA VAL A 42 -19.08 15.28 6.08
C VAL A 42 -17.96 16.29 5.80
N SER A 43 -18.13 17.50 6.31
CA SER A 43 -17.08 18.52 6.28
C SER A 43 -15.85 17.93 6.95
N LYS A 44 -14.81 17.62 6.19
CA LYS A 44 -13.51 17.17 6.73
C LYS A 44 -13.05 18.24 7.70
N LYS A 45 -13.15 17.95 9.00
CA LYS A 45 -12.65 18.85 10.05
C LYS A 45 -11.17 19.08 9.77
N LYS A 46 -10.79 20.34 9.49
CA LYS A 46 -9.40 20.69 9.19
C LYS A 46 -8.54 20.26 10.38
N LYS A 47 -7.56 19.39 10.13
CA LYS A 47 -6.63 18.97 11.19
C LYS A 47 -5.83 20.18 11.65
N GLU A 48 -5.84 20.45 12.95
CA GLU A 48 -4.97 21.45 13.54
C GLU A 48 -3.67 20.77 13.98
N TYR A 49 -2.55 21.30 13.52
CA TYR A 49 -1.22 20.80 13.85
C TYR A 49 -0.46 21.81 14.71
N SER A 50 0.28 21.34 15.71
CA SER A 50 1.21 22.17 16.47
C SER A 50 2.39 22.63 15.58
N ALA A 51 3.14 23.64 16.03
CA ALA A 51 4.30 24.13 15.29
C ALA A 51 5.33 23.01 15.00
N LYS A 52 5.60 22.13 15.98
CA LYS A 52 6.52 21.00 15.80
C LYS A 52 6.00 19.97 14.78
N GLN A 53 4.69 19.70 14.76
CA GLN A 53 4.11 18.83 13.75
C GLN A 53 4.23 19.42 12.35
N LEU A 54 4.03 20.73 12.20
CA LEU A 54 4.21 21.41 10.92
C LEU A 54 5.65 21.32 10.40
N GLU A 55 6.65 21.49 11.27
CA GLU A 55 8.06 21.29 10.91
C GLU A 55 8.34 19.87 10.40
N VAL A 56 7.76 18.85 11.05
CA VAL A 56 7.90 17.44 10.61
C VAL A 56 7.20 17.22 9.27
N ILE A 57 5.99 17.77 9.08
CA ILE A 57 5.27 17.70 7.81
C ILE A 57 6.08 18.35 6.68
N ASP A 58 6.68 19.52 6.91
CA ASP A 58 7.49 20.20 5.90
C ASP A 58 8.75 19.39 5.55
N ALA A 59 9.41 18.78 6.53
CA ALA A 59 10.53 17.89 6.28
C ALA A 59 10.10 16.64 5.47
N THR A 60 8.94 16.09 5.77
CA THR A 60 8.37 14.95 5.01
C THR A 60 8.02 15.34 3.58
N LYS A 61 7.42 16.50 3.38
CA LYS A 61 7.17 17.05 2.02
C LYS A 61 8.45 17.24 1.22
N HIS A 62 9.52 17.73 1.87
CA HIS A 62 10.81 17.85 1.22
C HIS A 62 11.34 16.48 0.75
N SER A 63 11.30 15.47 1.60
CA SER A 63 11.73 14.12 1.31
C SER A 63 10.87 13.46 0.22
N TRP A 64 9.55 13.63 0.31
CA TRP A 64 8.60 13.12 -0.68
C TRP A 64 8.82 13.71 -2.07
N LYS A 65 9.09 15.01 -2.17
CA LYS A 65 9.44 15.65 -3.45
C LYS A 65 10.69 15.04 -4.09
N ALA A 66 11.70 14.69 -3.27
CA ALA A 66 12.89 14.02 -3.77
C ALA A 66 12.56 12.57 -4.23
N TYR A 67 11.79 11.83 -3.43
CA TYR A 67 11.33 10.50 -3.81
C TYR A 67 10.52 10.54 -5.11
N LYS A 68 9.55 11.43 -5.22
CA LYS A 68 8.73 11.61 -6.43
C LYS A 68 9.59 11.92 -7.66
N LYS A 69 10.59 12.75 -7.52
CA LYS A 69 11.45 13.17 -8.63
C LYS A 69 12.41 12.07 -9.11
N TYR A 70 12.93 11.26 -8.21
CA TYR A 70 14.05 10.37 -8.51
C TYR A 70 13.73 8.88 -8.42
N GLY A 71 12.59 8.50 -7.83
CA GLY A 71 12.27 7.09 -7.60
C GLY A 71 10.81 6.82 -7.30
N PHE A 72 9.86 7.60 -7.83
CA PHE A 72 8.44 7.35 -7.61
C PHE A 72 8.04 5.93 -8.05
N GLY A 73 7.42 5.19 -7.15
CA GLY A 73 7.05 3.78 -7.36
C GLY A 73 8.23 2.80 -7.32
N ARG A 74 9.44 3.26 -6.92
CA ARG A 74 10.60 2.42 -6.65
C ARG A 74 10.74 2.17 -5.16
N ASP A 75 11.51 1.12 -4.82
CA ASP A 75 11.64 0.71 -3.42
C ASP A 75 12.37 1.76 -2.58
N GLU A 76 13.42 2.38 -3.09
CA GLU A 76 14.16 3.42 -2.40
C GLU A 76 14.92 4.35 -3.36
N ILE A 77 15.22 5.57 -2.89
CA ILE A 77 16.07 6.51 -3.62
C ILE A 77 17.50 6.50 -3.07
N LYS A 78 18.44 6.84 -3.96
CA LYS A 78 19.84 7.15 -3.62
C LYS A 78 20.02 8.67 -3.69
N PRO A 79 19.86 9.38 -2.58
CA PRO A 79 19.71 10.84 -2.61
C PRO A 79 20.97 11.55 -3.13
N ILE A 80 22.16 11.03 -2.88
CA ILE A 80 23.43 11.64 -3.32
C ILE A 80 23.59 11.52 -4.84
N SER A 81 23.39 10.33 -5.40
CA SER A 81 23.50 10.08 -6.85
C SER A 81 22.25 10.47 -7.62
N LYS A 82 21.17 10.82 -6.94
CA LYS A 82 19.87 11.20 -7.53
C LYS A 82 19.30 10.10 -8.44
N THR A 83 19.47 8.86 -8.01
CA THR A 83 18.97 7.65 -8.67
C THR A 83 18.11 6.85 -7.70
N TYR A 84 17.74 5.64 -8.08
CA TYR A 84 16.97 4.74 -7.23
C TYR A 84 17.64 3.37 -7.11
N HIS A 85 17.18 2.60 -6.15
CA HIS A 85 17.50 1.19 -5.99
C HIS A 85 16.20 0.39 -5.95
N THR A 86 16.21 -0.77 -6.59
CA THR A 86 15.10 -1.71 -6.60
C THR A 86 15.52 -2.94 -5.82
N TRP A 87 14.86 -3.18 -4.73
CA TRP A 87 15.15 -4.29 -3.82
C TRP A 87 14.07 -5.38 -3.95
N PHE A 88 12.81 -5.03 -3.73
CA PHE A 88 11.67 -5.92 -3.88
C PHE A 88 10.94 -5.73 -5.20
N ASN A 89 11.09 -4.59 -5.82
CA ASN A 89 10.40 -4.18 -7.04
C ASN A 89 8.87 -4.07 -6.90
N ILE A 90 8.41 -3.67 -5.73
CA ILE A 90 7.00 -3.51 -5.37
C ILE A 90 6.67 -2.12 -4.80
N GLY A 91 7.57 -1.16 -4.94
CA GLY A 91 7.34 0.23 -4.53
C GLY A 91 7.40 0.45 -3.02
N LEU A 92 8.32 -0.23 -2.36
CA LEU A 92 8.45 -0.30 -0.90
C LEU A 92 8.25 1.05 -0.19
N THR A 93 8.99 2.09 -0.57
CA THR A 93 8.85 3.42 0.06
C THR A 93 7.46 4.00 -0.12
N LEU A 94 6.83 3.82 -1.28
CA LEU A 94 5.50 4.36 -1.56
C LEU A 94 4.45 3.69 -0.69
N VAL A 95 4.45 2.36 -0.64
CA VAL A 95 3.45 1.58 0.12
C VAL A 95 3.63 1.80 1.62
N ASP A 96 4.88 1.78 2.09
CA ASP A 96 5.24 2.02 3.50
C ASP A 96 4.92 3.45 3.98
N SER A 97 4.74 4.39 3.05
CA SER A 97 4.43 5.80 3.37
C SER A 97 2.93 6.12 3.37
N LEU A 98 2.04 5.24 2.93
CA LEU A 98 0.61 5.54 2.75
C LEU A 98 -0.07 6.09 4.01
N ASP A 99 0.13 5.43 5.13
CA ASP A 99 -0.44 5.86 6.41
C ASP A 99 0.20 7.14 6.95
N THR A 100 1.48 7.32 6.73
CA THR A 100 2.21 8.54 7.08
C THR A 100 1.66 9.75 6.32
N LEU A 101 1.43 9.63 5.01
CA LEU A 101 0.81 10.68 4.19
C LEU A 101 -0.58 11.04 4.71
N LEU A 102 -1.40 10.04 5.02
CA LEU A 102 -2.74 10.22 5.61
C LEU A 102 -2.70 10.93 6.97
N LEU A 103 -1.81 10.47 7.86
CA LEU A 103 -1.71 11.02 9.21
C LEU A 103 -1.21 12.47 9.20
N MET A 104 -0.34 12.82 8.25
CA MET A 104 0.19 14.17 8.07
C MET A 104 -0.73 15.09 7.26
N GLY A 105 -1.85 14.60 6.72
CA GLY A 105 -2.76 15.39 5.90
C GLY A 105 -2.14 15.83 4.58
N MET A 106 -1.26 15.02 4.03
CA MET A 106 -0.67 15.18 2.71
C MET A 106 -1.59 14.51 1.67
N ASP A 107 -2.80 15.07 1.55
CA ASP A 107 -3.91 14.43 0.82
C ASP A 107 -3.59 14.26 -0.68
N ASP A 108 -2.96 15.26 -1.32
CA ASP A 108 -2.61 15.19 -2.74
C ASP A 108 -1.57 14.11 -3.03
N GLU A 109 -0.54 14.04 -2.18
CA GLU A 109 0.52 13.03 -2.27
C GLU A 109 -0.03 11.62 -1.99
N TYR A 110 -0.97 11.51 -1.07
CA TYR A 110 -1.66 10.25 -0.77
C TYR A 110 -2.52 9.77 -1.96
N GLU A 111 -3.32 10.64 -2.55
CA GLU A 111 -4.16 10.25 -3.70
C GLU A 111 -3.30 9.80 -4.89
N GLU A 112 -2.19 10.47 -5.16
CA GLU A 112 -1.23 10.05 -6.19
C GLU A 112 -0.59 8.69 -5.88
N ALA A 113 -0.21 8.46 -4.63
CA ALA A 113 0.32 7.16 -4.19
C ALA A 113 -0.74 6.05 -4.27
N LYS A 114 -1.99 6.33 -3.89
CA LYS A 114 -3.12 5.42 -4.02
C LYS A 114 -3.39 5.06 -5.48
N GLU A 115 -3.36 6.03 -6.38
CA GLU A 115 -3.53 5.78 -7.81
C GLU A 115 -2.45 4.85 -8.35
N TRP A 116 -1.20 5.03 -7.91
CA TRP A 116 -0.12 4.12 -8.26
C TRP A 116 -0.36 2.69 -7.73
N VAL A 117 -0.83 2.54 -6.49
CA VAL A 117 -1.20 1.24 -5.91
C VAL A 117 -2.31 0.57 -6.72
N ALA A 118 -3.32 1.32 -7.14
CA ALA A 118 -4.44 0.79 -7.91
C ALA A 118 -4.00 0.28 -9.29
N ASN A 119 -3.20 1.07 -10.00
CA ASN A 119 -2.95 0.88 -11.42
C ASN A 119 -1.62 0.17 -11.73
N THR A 120 -0.65 0.22 -10.80
CA THR A 120 0.73 -0.23 -11.07
C THR A 120 1.20 -1.34 -10.13
N LEU A 121 0.82 -1.31 -8.84
CA LEU A 121 1.29 -2.30 -7.87
C LEU A 121 0.84 -3.70 -8.26
N ASN A 122 1.82 -4.56 -8.50
CA ASN A 122 1.61 -5.96 -8.88
C ASN A 122 2.60 -6.86 -8.13
N PHE A 123 2.11 -7.94 -7.55
CA PHE A 123 2.90 -8.94 -6.84
C PHE A 123 3.18 -10.20 -7.67
N ASP A 124 2.70 -10.24 -8.92
CA ASP A 124 3.01 -11.34 -9.84
C ASP A 124 4.36 -11.11 -10.50
N ILE A 125 5.40 -11.20 -9.69
CA ILE A 125 6.79 -10.97 -10.07
C ILE A 125 7.66 -12.14 -9.60
N ASN A 126 8.66 -12.47 -10.40
CA ASN A 126 9.66 -13.46 -10.03
C ASN A 126 10.84 -12.79 -9.32
N GLN A 127 10.66 -12.47 -8.04
CA GLN A 127 11.63 -11.75 -7.22
C GLN A 127 11.76 -12.42 -5.85
N ASP A 128 13.00 -12.59 -5.39
CA ASP A 128 13.26 -12.97 -4.01
C ASP A 128 13.03 -11.76 -3.11
N VAL A 129 12.31 -11.95 -2.01
CA VAL A 129 12.06 -10.91 -1.02
C VAL A 129 12.49 -11.37 0.36
N ASN A 130 12.88 -10.41 1.21
CA ASN A 130 13.04 -10.68 2.63
C ASN A 130 11.64 -10.78 3.25
N LEU A 131 11.27 -11.97 3.74
CA LEU A 131 9.95 -12.24 4.29
C LEU A 131 9.59 -11.30 5.44
N PHE A 132 10.53 -11.05 6.36
CA PHE A 132 10.30 -10.17 7.50
C PHE A 132 10.01 -8.73 7.04
N GLU A 133 10.89 -8.16 6.23
CA GLU A 133 10.73 -6.78 5.73
C GLU A 133 9.47 -6.61 4.88
N CYS A 134 9.18 -7.57 4.00
CA CYS A 134 7.98 -7.54 3.17
C CYS A 134 6.69 -7.61 4.01
N THR A 135 6.73 -8.40 5.09
CA THR A 135 5.58 -8.52 6.00
C THR A 135 5.33 -7.25 6.79
N ILE A 136 6.37 -6.66 7.40
CA ILE A 136 6.16 -5.49 8.26
C ILE A 136 5.92 -4.21 7.47
N ARG A 137 6.53 -4.06 6.29
CA ARG A 137 6.48 -2.83 5.51
C ARG A 137 5.38 -2.86 4.45
N GLU A 138 5.43 -3.81 3.52
CA GLU A 138 4.45 -3.87 2.42
C GLU A 138 3.07 -4.33 2.89
N LEU A 139 3.01 -5.50 3.52
CA LEU A 139 1.74 -6.01 4.03
C LEU A 139 1.21 -5.11 5.16
N GLY A 140 2.08 -4.69 6.08
CA GLY A 140 1.74 -3.78 7.16
C GLY A 140 1.24 -2.43 6.65
N GLY A 141 1.91 -1.81 5.68
CA GLY A 141 1.52 -0.53 5.06
C GLY A 141 0.14 -0.59 4.39
N LEU A 142 -0.13 -1.67 3.63
CA LEU A 142 -1.45 -1.88 3.02
C LEU A 142 -2.56 -2.05 4.06
N LEU A 143 -2.31 -2.85 5.11
CA LEU A 143 -3.28 -3.05 6.19
C LEU A 143 -3.51 -1.78 7.01
N SER A 144 -2.46 -0.98 7.24
CA SER A 144 -2.55 0.32 7.90
C SER A 144 -3.39 1.31 7.08
N ALA A 145 -3.12 1.41 5.77
CA ALA A 145 -3.90 2.23 4.86
C ALA A 145 -5.39 1.82 4.84
N TYR A 146 -5.68 0.51 4.77
CA TYR A 146 -7.05 0.00 4.89
C TYR A 146 -7.68 0.37 6.23
N THR A 147 -6.93 0.23 7.32
CA THR A 147 -7.46 0.52 8.67
C THR A 147 -7.89 1.97 8.81
N LEU A 148 -7.12 2.89 8.23
CA LEU A 148 -7.39 4.33 8.28
C LEU A 148 -8.50 4.78 7.32
N THR A 149 -8.58 4.16 6.13
CA THR A 149 -9.46 4.63 5.05
C THR A 149 -10.71 3.79 4.85
N LYS A 150 -10.66 2.50 5.21
CA LYS A 150 -11.65 1.47 4.86
C LYS A 150 -11.78 1.25 3.35
N ASP A 151 -10.80 1.67 2.56
CA ASP A 151 -10.79 1.45 1.13
C ASP A 151 -10.42 0.01 0.79
N GLN A 152 -11.35 -0.69 0.14
CA GLN A 152 -11.23 -2.11 -0.20
C GLN A 152 -10.02 -2.42 -1.07
N LEU A 153 -9.56 -1.47 -1.88
CA LEU A 153 -8.34 -1.59 -2.69
C LEU A 153 -7.15 -2.13 -1.88
N PHE A 154 -6.91 -1.51 -0.72
CA PHE A 154 -5.76 -1.88 0.13
C PHE A 154 -5.93 -3.26 0.75
N LEU A 155 -7.13 -3.64 1.16
CA LEU A 155 -7.40 -4.97 1.70
C LEU A 155 -7.22 -6.05 0.63
N ASP A 156 -7.66 -5.79 -0.60
CA ASP A 156 -7.51 -6.74 -1.71
C ASP A 156 -6.03 -6.94 -2.06
N LYS A 157 -5.24 -5.86 -2.13
CA LYS A 157 -3.79 -5.94 -2.32
C LYS A 157 -3.09 -6.66 -1.17
N ALA A 158 -3.47 -6.36 0.08
CA ALA A 158 -2.92 -7.04 1.27
C ALA A 158 -3.23 -8.54 1.27
N ASN A 159 -4.45 -8.92 0.88
CA ASN A 159 -4.85 -10.33 0.79
C ASN A 159 -4.09 -11.07 -0.33
N ASP A 160 -3.86 -10.46 -1.49
CA ASP A 160 -3.04 -11.03 -2.54
C ASP A 160 -1.60 -11.25 -2.07
N LEU A 161 -0.96 -10.21 -1.50
CA LEU A 161 0.40 -10.31 -0.97
C LEU A 161 0.49 -11.37 0.15
N GLY A 162 -0.42 -11.36 1.12
CA GLY A 162 -0.44 -12.30 2.23
C GLY A 162 -0.52 -13.75 1.75
N LYS A 163 -1.37 -14.04 0.75
CA LYS A 163 -1.45 -15.39 0.15
C LYS A 163 -0.15 -15.83 -0.51
N ARG A 164 0.59 -14.91 -1.13
CA ARG A 164 1.89 -15.20 -1.76
C ARG A 164 3.01 -15.43 -0.74
N LEU A 165 2.91 -14.82 0.43
CA LEU A 165 3.89 -14.98 1.52
C LEU A 165 3.65 -16.23 2.37
N LEU A 166 2.43 -16.78 2.43
CA LEU A 166 2.09 -17.95 3.26
C LEU A 166 2.96 -19.20 3.03
N PRO A 167 3.43 -19.52 1.81
CA PRO A 167 4.27 -20.68 1.57
C PRO A 167 5.74 -20.51 2.00
N ALA A 168 6.15 -19.33 2.45
CA ALA A 168 7.56 -18.95 2.72
C ALA A 168 8.09 -19.41 4.11
#